data_44b47bb032dd72707d31daa4788a47ef
#
_entry.id   44b47bb032dd72707d31daa4788a47ef
#
_cell.length_a   1.000
_cell.length_b   1.000
_cell.length_c   1.000
_cell.angle_alpha   90.00
_cell.angle_beta   90.00
_cell.angle_gamma   90.00
#
_symmetry.space_group_name_H-M   'P 1'
#
loop_
_entity.id
_entity.type
_entity.pdbx_description
1 polymer ?
#
loop_
_entity_poly.entity_id
_entity_poly.type
_entity_poly.pdbx_seq_one_letter_code
_entity_poly.pdbx_strand_id
1 'polypeptide(L)'
;MFSKEKLNIEAIDVIFNRMLETIMNSKDDIFVISEQSRRSFEDMQKELQTIRGQIKIVIREGDCLNLKVKQAKNRLLIVSKDFNRYSEQQVKEAYETANQLQIEQSLNRAEEKRLRDKRDDLERRLKILYDTIERADQIVNQVNVVISYFSTDLKSITLVLEEAKMKQDLGIKIITAQEEERKRLSREIHDGPAQMMAN
;
A
#
# COMPACT_ATOMS: atom_id res chain seq x y z
N MET A 1 26.77 31.35 36.52
CA MET A 1 26.62 31.65 35.07
C MET A 1 25.71 30.58 34.49
N PHE A 2 24.39 30.70 34.69
CA PHE A 2 23.43 29.76 34.12
C PHE A 2 22.93 30.36 32.82
N SER A 3 23.30 29.72 31.71
CA SER A 3 22.82 30.06 30.38
C SER A 3 21.30 29.91 30.38
N LYS A 4 20.57 31.00 30.16
CA LYS A 4 19.12 31.02 29.99
C LYS A 4 18.83 30.45 28.59
N GLU A 5 18.72 29.14 28.44
CA GLU A 5 17.99 28.56 27.30
C GLU A 5 16.50 28.92 27.48
N LYS A 6 16.09 29.99 26.81
CA LYS A 6 14.66 30.27 26.64
C LYS A 6 14.08 29.06 25.89
N LEU A 7 13.21 28.32 26.57
CA LEU A 7 12.38 27.31 25.89
C LEU A 7 11.68 27.98 24.71
N ASN A 8 12.11 27.62 23.54
CA ASN A 8 11.57 28.19 22.30
C ASN A 8 10.36 27.35 21.88
N ILE A 9 9.19 27.65 22.48
CA ILE A 9 7.90 26.97 22.24
C ILE A 9 7.59 27.00 20.72
N GLU A 10 7.86 28.13 20.06
CA GLU A 10 7.62 28.27 18.62
C GLU A 10 8.48 27.28 17.79
N ALA A 11 9.71 27.02 18.18
CA ALA A 11 10.56 26.04 17.51
C ALA A 11 10.03 24.61 17.68
N ILE A 12 9.46 24.29 18.83
CA ILE A 12 8.84 22.99 19.11
C ILE A 12 7.61 22.82 18.21
N ASP A 13 6.72 23.79 18.15
CA ASP A 13 5.52 23.78 17.31
C ASP A 13 5.86 23.62 15.81
N VAL A 14 6.90 24.31 15.34
CA VAL A 14 7.36 24.18 13.95
C VAL A 14 7.87 22.77 13.65
N ILE A 15 8.63 22.17 14.57
CA ILE A 15 9.12 20.79 14.39
C ILE A 15 7.96 19.80 14.35
N PHE A 16 7.02 19.89 15.27
CA PHE A 16 5.87 19.01 15.34
C PHE A 16 4.95 19.13 14.11
N ASN A 17 4.66 20.37 13.69
CA ASN A 17 3.85 20.59 12.50
C ASN A 17 4.51 19.99 11.26
N ARG A 18 5.83 20.12 11.11
CA ARG A 18 6.58 19.49 10.02
C ARG A 18 6.55 17.97 10.08
N MET A 19 6.62 17.40 11.29
CA MET A 19 6.50 15.94 11.46
C MET A 19 5.09 15.46 11.09
N LEU A 20 4.05 16.15 11.52
CA LEU A 20 2.66 15.84 11.16
C LEU A 20 2.44 15.92 9.64
N GLU A 21 2.93 16.98 9.00
CA GLU A 21 2.84 17.14 7.56
C GLU A 21 3.53 15.98 6.82
N THR A 22 4.74 15.59 7.27
CA THR A 22 5.46 14.45 6.69
C THR A 22 4.69 13.13 6.85
N ILE A 23 4.07 12.91 8.01
CA ILE A 23 3.27 11.71 8.30
C ILE A 23 1.99 11.72 7.44
N MET A 24 1.33 12.86 7.30
CA MET A 24 0.13 13.00 6.46
C MET A 24 0.45 12.74 4.98
N ASN A 25 1.53 13.32 4.47
CA ASN A 25 1.97 13.07 3.09
C ASN A 25 2.28 11.58 2.87
N SER A 26 2.98 10.93 3.81
CA SER A 26 3.25 9.49 3.73
C SER A 26 1.97 8.64 3.74
N LYS A 27 0.96 9.05 4.51
CA LYS A 27 -0.36 8.40 4.52
C LYS A 27 -1.04 8.51 3.17
N ASP A 28 -1.01 9.71 2.56
CA ASP A 28 -1.62 9.96 1.27
C ASP A 28 -0.93 9.16 0.16
N ASP A 29 0.41 9.05 0.20
CA ASP A 29 1.17 8.20 -0.72
C ASP A 29 0.77 6.72 -0.60
N ILE A 30 0.63 6.21 0.62
CA ILE A 30 0.18 4.83 0.87
C ILE A 30 -1.25 4.61 0.36
N PHE A 31 -2.12 5.60 0.55
CA PHE A 31 -3.49 5.55 0.05
C PHE A 31 -3.51 5.47 -1.49
N VAL A 32 -2.71 6.28 -2.17
CA VAL A 32 -2.59 6.24 -3.65
C VAL A 32 -2.11 4.86 -4.12
N ILE A 33 -1.10 4.28 -3.46
CA ILE A 33 -0.60 2.93 -3.77
C ILE A 33 -1.71 1.88 -3.57
N SER A 34 -2.47 1.98 -2.48
CA SER A 34 -3.60 1.08 -2.20
C SER A 34 -4.66 1.16 -3.30
N GLU A 35 -5.05 2.37 -3.71
CA GLU A 35 -6.03 2.59 -4.77
C GLU A 35 -5.56 2.06 -6.15
N GLN A 36 -4.30 2.27 -6.50
CA GLN A 36 -3.71 1.69 -7.70
C GLN A 36 -3.72 0.16 -7.66
N SER A 37 -3.41 -0.42 -6.50
CA SER A 37 -3.44 -1.88 -6.30
C SER A 37 -4.87 -2.44 -6.40
N ARG A 38 -5.88 -1.73 -5.88
CA ARG A 38 -7.31 -2.10 -6.02
C ARG A 38 -7.76 -2.12 -7.48
N ARG A 39 -7.40 -1.08 -8.26
CA ARG A 39 -7.70 -1.04 -9.70
C ARG A 39 -7.05 -2.19 -10.45
N SER A 40 -5.76 -2.44 -10.16
CA SER A 40 -5.04 -3.58 -10.77
C SER A 40 -5.68 -4.92 -10.38
N PHE A 41 -6.15 -5.06 -9.14
CA PHE A 41 -6.87 -6.26 -8.68
C PHE A 41 -8.18 -6.47 -9.46
N GLU A 42 -8.98 -5.44 -9.63
CA GLU A 42 -10.24 -5.51 -10.39
C GLU A 42 -10.00 -5.90 -11.86
N ASP A 43 -8.99 -5.32 -12.49
CA ASP A 43 -8.66 -5.61 -13.89
C ASP A 43 -8.15 -7.03 -14.07
N MET A 44 -7.27 -7.49 -13.17
CA MET A 44 -6.83 -8.90 -13.17
C MET A 44 -7.96 -9.87 -12.88
N GLN A 45 -8.93 -9.49 -12.03
CA GLN A 45 -10.09 -10.33 -11.75
C GLN A 45 -10.98 -10.51 -13.01
N LYS A 46 -11.19 -9.44 -13.79
CA LYS A 46 -11.90 -9.50 -15.09
C LYS A 46 -11.14 -10.38 -16.07
N GLU A 47 -9.81 -10.21 -16.15
CA GLU A 47 -8.97 -11.04 -17.01
C GLU A 47 -9.07 -12.52 -16.63
N LEU A 48 -9.00 -12.84 -15.33
CA LEU A 48 -9.14 -14.20 -14.82
C LEU A 48 -10.50 -14.83 -15.23
N GLN A 49 -11.59 -14.06 -15.14
CA GLN A 49 -12.91 -14.54 -15.59
C GLN A 49 -12.91 -14.85 -17.08
N THR A 50 -12.30 -13.99 -17.89
CA THR A 50 -12.15 -14.20 -19.34
C THR A 50 -11.37 -15.47 -19.64
N ILE A 51 -10.21 -15.67 -19.01
CA ILE A 51 -9.38 -16.87 -19.17
C ILE A 51 -10.13 -18.13 -18.74
N ARG A 52 -10.86 -18.09 -17.62
CA ARG A 52 -11.70 -19.22 -17.19
C ARG A 52 -12.80 -19.56 -18.22
N GLY A 53 -13.36 -18.55 -18.87
CA GLY A 53 -14.30 -18.73 -19.98
C GLY A 53 -13.64 -19.41 -21.17
N GLN A 54 -12.47 -18.93 -21.58
CA GLN A 54 -11.69 -19.51 -22.70
C GLN A 54 -11.30 -20.98 -22.45
N ILE A 55 -10.85 -21.30 -21.23
CA ILE A 55 -10.52 -22.68 -20.83
C ILE A 55 -11.73 -23.62 -21.05
N LYS A 56 -12.92 -23.19 -20.64
CA LYS A 56 -14.15 -23.99 -20.84
C LYS A 56 -14.45 -24.25 -22.32
N ILE A 57 -14.19 -23.28 -23.19
CA ILE A 57 -14.39 -23.43 -24.64
C ILE A 57 -13.37 -24.43 -25.21
N VAL A 58 -12.08 -24.22 -24.91
CA VAL A 58 -10.99 -25.08 -25.41
C VAL A 58 -11.14 -26.52 -24.92
N ILE A 59 -11.62 -26.77 -23.71
CA ILE A 59 -11.91 -28.11 -23.19
C ILE A 59 -13.02 -28.76 -24.04
N ARG A 60 -14.13 -28.05 -24.31
CA ARG A 60 -15.24 -28.59 -25.14
C ARG A 60 -14.77 -28.92 -26.57
N GLU A 61 -13.95 -28.05 -27.14
CA GLU A 61 -13.33 -28.29 -28.45
C GLU A 61 -12.41 -29.52 -28.43
N GLY A 62 -11.62 -29.64 -27.36
CA GLY A 62 -10.76 -30.82 -27.15
C GLY A 62 -11.54 -32.12 -27.01
N ASP A 63 -12.68 -32.13 -26.34
CA ASP A 63 -13.56 -33.29 -26.21
C ASP A 63 -14.13 -33.68 -27.60
N CYS A 64 -14.56 -32.70 -28.40
CA CYS A 64 -15.04 -32.93 -29.77
C CYS A 64 -13.90 -33.47 -30.66
N LEU A 65 -12.71 -32.88 -30.58
CA LEU A 65 -11.53 -33.35 -31.33
C LEU A 65 -11.13 -34.78 -30.93
N ASN A 66 -11.20 -35.13 -29.66
CA ASN A 66 -10.92 -36.47 -29.16
C ASN A 66 -11.83 -37.52 -29.85
N LEU A 67 -13.13 -37.20 -29.97
CA LEU A 67 -14.09 -38.09 -30.68
C LEU A 67 -13.77 -38.21 -32.16
N LYS A 68 -13.47 -37.07 -32.84
CA LYS A 68 -13.10 -37.07 -34.28
C LYS A 68 -11.82 -37.85 -34.54
N VAL A 69 -10.79 -37.67 -33.72
CA VAL A 69 -9.53 -38.41 -33.80
C VAL A 69 -9.76 -39.90 -33.63
N LYS A 70 -10.61 -40.31 -32.66
CA LYS A 70 -10.94 -41.72 -32.45
C LYS A 70 -11.65 -42.33 -33.67
N GLN A 71 -12.60 -41.59 -34.26
CA GLN A 71 -13.30 -42.02 -35.48
C GLN A 71 -12.36 -42.13 -36.68
N ALA A 72 -11.50 -41.11 -36.91
CA ALA A 72 -10.54 -41.11 -38.00
C ALA A 72 -9.51 -42.26 -37.89
N LYS A 73 -9.01 -42.52 -36.69
CA LYS A 73 -8.12 -43.67 -36.41
C LYS A 73 -8.81 -45.01 -36.68
N ASN A 74 -10.06 -45.18 -36.29
CA ASN A 74 -10.82 -46.38 -36.57
C ASN A 74 -11.04 -46.55 -38.08
N ARG A 75 -11.39 -45.46 -38.80
CA ARG A 75 -11.51 -45.48 -40.25
C ARG A 75 -10.19 -45.89 -40.94
N LEU A 76 -9.08 -45.28 -40.50
CA LEU A 76 -7.75 -45.62 -41.02
C LEU A 76 -7.42 -47.12 -40.79
N LEU A 77 -7.74 -47.67 -39.62
CA LEU A 77 -7.55 -49.10 -39.32
C LEU A 77 -8.35 -50.01 -40.23
N ILE A 78 -9.62 -49.66 -40.55
CA ILE A 78 -10.48 -50.43 -41.43
C ILE A 78 -9.95 -50.41 -42.85
N VAL A 79 -9.62 -49.21 -43.35
CA VAL A 79 -9.14 -49.01 -44.72
C VAL A 79 -7.75 -49.65 -44.92
N SER A 80 -6.88 -49.65 -43.90
CA SER A 80 -5.54 -50.25 -43.96
C SER A 80 -5.56 -51.79 -43.89
N LYS A 81 -6.62 -52.40 -43.35
CA LYS A 81 -6.72 -53.89 -43.27
C LYS A 81 -7.21 -54.55 -44.53
N ASP A 82 -7.93 -53.84 -45.36
CA ASP A 82 -8.67 -54.46 -46.50
C ASP A 82 -8.24 -53.80 -47.81
N PHE A 83 -6.97 -53.98 -48.23
CA PHE A 83 -6.37 -53.40 -49.42
C PHE A 83 -7.05 -53.83 -50.75
N ASN A 84 -7.80 -54.95 -50.76
CA ASN A 84 -8.55 -55.40 -51.93
C ASN A 84 -9.88 -54.65 -52.12
N ARG A 85 -10.37 -53.96 -51.06
CA ARG A 85 -11.67 -53.31 -51.05
C ARG A 85 -11.59 -51.80 -51.18
N TYR A 86 -10.45 -51.21 -50.82
CA TYR A 86 -10.26 -49.75 -50.78
C TYR A 86 -9.12 -49.37 -51.80
N SER A 87 -9.33 -48.24 -52.50
CA SER A 87 -8.32 -47.70 -53.39
C SER A 87 -7.18 -47.03 -52.57
N GLU A 88 -5.99 -46.97 -53.19
CA GLU A 88 -4.83 -46.27 -52.59
C GLU A 88 -5.16 -44.85 -52.24
N GLN A 89 -5.99 -44.17 -53.04
CA GLN A 89 -6.43 -42.79 -52.73
C GLN A 89 -7.29 -42.72 -51.48
N GLN A 90 -8.15 -43.67 -51.21
CA GLN A 90 -8.98 -43.73 -50.01
C GLN A 90 -8.14 -43.98 -48.74
N VAL A 91 -7.09 -44.81 -48.86
CA VAL A 91 -6.12 -45.03 -47.79
C VAL A 91 -5.35 -43.75 -47.48
N LYS A 92 -4.89 -43.04 -48.49
CA LYS A 92 -4.18 -41.76 -48.36
C LYS A 92 -5.04 -40.69 -47.69
N GLU A 93 -6.29 -40.53 -48.17
CA GLU A 93 -7.24 -39.56 -47.55
C GLU A 93 -7.54 -39.87 -46.08
N ALA A 94 -7.71 -41.13 -45.72
CA ALA A 94 -7.93 -41.54 -44.34
C ALA A 94 -6.72 -41.26 -43.45
N TYR A 95 -5.50 -41.47 -43.99
CA TYR A 95 -4.26 -41.15 -43.29
C TYR A 95 -4.08 -39.64 -43.10
N GLU A 96 -4.27 -38.85 -44.15
CA GLU A 96 -4.16 -37.38 -44.08
C GLU A 96 -5.17 -36.81 -43.10
N THR A 97 -6.43 -37.30 -43.13
CA THR A 97 -7.47 -36.87 -42.18
C THR A 97 -7.10 -37.21 -40.73
N ALA A 98 -6.62 -38.43 -40.48
CA ALA A 98 -6.22 -38.83 -39.12
C ALA A 98 -5.02 -38.02 -38.61
N ASN A 99 -4.05 -37.76 -39.50
CA ASN A 99 -2.87 -36.95 -39.17
C ASN A 99 -3.23 -35.50 -38.87
N GLN A 100 -4.08 -34.87 -39.72
CA GLN A 100 -4.55 -33.51 -39.52
C GLN A 100 -5.28 -33.35 -38.20
N LEU A 101 -6.24 -34.21 -37.87
CA LEU A 101 -6.97 -34.19 -36.62
C LEU A 101 -6.07 -34.42 -35.39
N GLN A 102 -5.01 -35.21 -35.54
CA GLN A 102 -4.03 -35.42 -34.47
C GLN A 102 -3.19 -34.17 -34.20
N ILE A 103 -2.82 -33.45 -35.27
CA ILE A 103 -2.13 -32.15 -35.15
C ILE A 103 -3.05 -31.14 -34.44
N GLU A 104 -4.31 -31.00 -34.86
CA GLU A 104 -5.29 -30.11 -34.24
C GLU A 104 -5.51 -30.43 -32.77
N GLN A 105 -5.60 -31.75 -32.43
CA GLN A 105 -5.69 -32.18 -31.04
C GLN A 105 -4.47 -31.76 -30.21
N SER A 106 -3.27 -31.87 -30.77
CA SER A 106 -2.02 -31.48 -30.11
C SER A 106 -1.96 -29.96 -29.85
N LEU A 107 -2.39 -29.16 -30.84
CA LEU A 107 -2.48 -27.70 -30.73
C LEU A 107 -3.51 -27.29 -29.68
N ASN A 108 -4.69 -27.92 -29.67
CA ASN A 108 -5.72 -27.64 -28.66
C ASN A 108 -5.24 -27.96 -27.24
N ARG A 109 -4.53 -29.09 -27.05
CA ARG A 109 -3.93 -29.41 -25.73
C ARG A 109 -2.85 -28.42 -25.29
N ALA A 110 -2.03 -27.96 -26.24
CA ALA A 110 -1.02 -26.94 -25.93
C ALA A 110 -1.66 -25.62 -25.52
N GLU A 111 -2.75 -25.21 -26.20
CA GLU A 111 -3.51 -24.01 -25.86
C GLU A 111 -4.22 -24.15 -24.52
N GLU A 112 -4.84 -25.30 -24.22
CA GLU A 112 -5.42 -25.57 -22.91
C GLU A 112 -4.39 -25.41 -21.80
N LYS A 113 -3.21 -26.00 -21.97
CA LYS A 113 -2.11 -25.89 -21.01
C LYS A 113 -1.69 -24.44 -20.82
N ARG A 114 -1.47 -23.70 -21.91
CA ARG A 114 -1.09 -22.29 -21.88
C ARG A 114 -2.10 -21.43 -21.11
N LEU A 115 -3.40 -21.65 -21.33
CA LEU A 115 -4.46 -20.91 -20.63
C LEU A 115 -4.54 -21.29 -19.15
N ARG A 116 -4.31 -22.56 -18.80
CA ARG A 116 -4.25 -22.99 -17.39
C ARG A 116 -3.06 -22.36 -16.67
N ASP A 117 -1.88 -22.37 -17.29
CA ASP A 117 -0.67 -21.73 -16.73
C ASP A 117 -0.91 -20.22 -16.51
N LYS A 118 -1.57 -19.55 -17.48
CA LYS A 118 -1.93 -18.13 -17.36
C LYS A 118 -2.94 -17.89 -16.23
N ARG A 119 -3.95 -18.75 -16.06
CA ARG A 119 -4.90 -18.69 -14.96
C ARG A 119 -4.18 -18.78 -13.61
N ASP A 120 -3.30 -19.75 -13.47
CA ASP A 120 -2.57 -20.00 -12.21
C ASP A 120 -1.64 -18.85 -11.85
N ASP A 121 -1.03 -18.19 -12.87
CA ASP A 121 -0.23 -16.99 -12.66
C ASP A 121 -1.09 -15.80 -12.21
N LEU A 122 -2.24 -15.57 -12.84
CA LEU A 122 -3.19 -14.53 -12.45
C LEU A 122 -3.72 -14.74 -11.01
N GLU A 123 -4.05 -15.98 -10.65
CA GLU A 123 -4.52 -16.31 -9.29
C GLU A 123 -3.44 -16.03 -8.24
N ARG A 124 -2.17 -16.33 -8.52
CA ARG A 124 -1.05 -15.98 -7.63
C ARG A 124 -0.85 -14.48 -7.49
N ARG A 125 -0.92 -13.74 -8.61
CA ARG A 125 -0.79 -12.27 -8.59
C ARG A 125 -1.94 -11.60 -7.86
N LEU A 126 -3.17 -12.07 -8.03
CA LEU A 126 -4.34 -11.59 -7.30
C LEU A 126 -4.19 -11.77 -5.80
N LYS A 127 -3.64 -12.90 -5.36
CA LYS A 127 -3.36 -13.12 -3.94
C LYS A 127 -2.35 -12.10 -3.39
N ILE A 128 -1.25 -11.87 -4.11
CA ILE A 128 -0.22 -10.88 -3.70
C ILE A 128 -0.82 -9.48 -3.64
N LEU A 129 -1.64 -9.09 -4.62
CA LEU A 129 -2.31 -7.78 -4.62
C LEU A 129 -3.28 -7.64 -3.45
N TYR A 130 -4.05 -8.68 -3.16
CA TYR A 130 -4.95 -8.69 -2.01
C TYR A 130 -4.19 -8.47 -0.70
N ASP A 131 -3.11 -9.23 -0.47
CA ASP A 131 -2.27 -9.10 0.71
C ASP A 131 -1.63 -7.69 0.79
N THR A 132 -1.28 -7.10 -0.35
CA THR A 132 -0.72 -5.74 -0.43
C THR A 132 -1.75 -4.69 -0.04
N ILE A 133 -2.98 -4.80 -0.55
CA ILE A 133 -4.09 -3.89 -0.22
C ILE A 133 -4.39 -3.97 1.28
N GLU A 134 -4.51 -5.18 1.82
CA GLU A 134 -4.80 -5.38 3.24
C GLU A 134 -3.72 -4.74 4.14
N ARG A 135 -2.44 -4.92 3.79
CA ARG A 135 -1.33 -4.30 4.52
C ARG A 135 -1.35 -2.78 4.42
N ALA A 136 -1.63 -2.23 3.24
CA ALA A 136 -1.73 -0.79 3.06
C ALA A 136 -2.86 -0.19 3.92
N ASP A 137 -4.03 -0.83 3.95
CA ASP A 137 -5.15 -0.42 4.80
C ASP A 137 -4.79 -0.47 6.30
N GLN A 138 -4.07 -1.50 6.73
CA GLN A 138 -3.58 -1.60 8.12
C GLN A 138 -2.61 -0.47 8.45
N ILE A 139 -1.67 -0.15 7.56
CA ILE A 139 -0.72 0.96 7.76
C ILE A 139 -1.45 2.29 7.84
N VAL A 140 -2.41 2.55 6.93
CA VAL A 140 -3.23 3.78 6.98
C VAL A 140 -3.95 3.91 8.33
N ASN A 141 -4.52 2.83 8.85
CA ASN A 141 -5.17 2.82 10.15
C ASN A 141 -4.18 3.11 11.29
N GLN A 142 -3.00 2.49 11.28
CA GLN A 142 -1.95 2.76 12.27
C GLN A 142 -1.49 4.22 12.23
N VAL A 143 -1.28 4.77 11.03
CA VAL A 143 -0.89 6.17 10.84
C VAL A 143 -1.98 7.12 11.37
N ASN A 144 -3.27 6.83 11.14
CA ASN A 144 -4.36 7.63 11.69
C ASN A 144 -4.35 7.64 13.23
N VAL A 145 -4.05 6.50 13.87
CA VAL A 145 -3.88 6.42 15.33
C VAL A 145 -2.70 7.28 15.79
N VAL A 146 -1.56 7.21 15.11
CA VAL A 146 -0.38 8.04 15.42
C VAL A 146 -0.70 9.52 15.29
N ILE A 147 -1.35 9.95 14.19
CA ILE A 147 -1.78 11.35 14.00
C ILE A 147 -2.70 11.81 15.16
N SER A 148 -3.63 10.95 15.58
CA SER A 148 -4.54 11.25 16.70
C SER A 148 -3.79 11.46 18.02
N TYR A 149 -2.84 10.58 18.36
CA TYR A 149 -1.99 10.75 19.54
C TYR A 149 -1.16 12.01 19.46
N PHE A 150 -0.46 12.25 18.36
CA PHE A 150 0.33 13.47 18.18
C PHE A 150 -0.52 14.74 18.36
N SER A 151 -1.73 14.77 17.78
CA SER A 151 -2.62 15.93 17.88
C SER A 151 -3.13 16.17 19.31
N THR A 152 -3.28 15.11 20.10
CA THR A 152 -3.73 15.21 21.51
C THR A 152 -2.58 15.61 22.43
N ASP A 153 -1.43 14.94 22.27
CA ASP A 153 -0.25 15.16 23.13
C ASP A 153 0.36 16.54 22.89
N LEU A 154 0.36 17.04 21.64
CA LEU A 154 0.80 18.38 21.31
C LEU A 154 0.03 19.44 22.09
N LYS A 155 -1.31 19.34 22.13
CA LYS A 155 -2.13 20.29 22.88
C LYS A 155 -1.78 20.29 24.36
N SER A 156 -1.55 19.12 24.94
CA SER A 156 -1.18 18.98 26.34
C SER A 156 0.23 19.55 26.64
N ILE A 157 1.19 19.29 25.78
CA ILE A 157 2.57 19.79 25.87
C ILE A 157 2.58 21.32 25.74
N THR A 158 1.87 21.88 24.74
CA THR A 158 1.79 23.34 24.57
C THR A 158 1.21 24.03 25.80
N LEU A 159 0.14 23.49 26.41
CA LEU A 159 -0.45 24.01 27.62
C LEU A 159 0.55 24.01 28.81
N VAL A 160 1.25 22.90 29.02
CA VAL A 160 2.26 22.78 30.08
C VAL A 160 3.42 23.76 29.87
N LEU A 161 3.84 23.95 28.61
CA LEU A 161 4.90 24.92 28.30
C LEU A 161 4.46 26.37 28.49
N GLU A 162 3.21 26.71 28.15
CA GLU A 162 2.64 28.02 28.38
C GLU A 162 2.53 28.33 29.90
N GLU A 163 2.09 27.36 30.70
CA GLU A 163 2.07 27.50 32.16
C GLU A 163 3.48 27.67 32.72
N ALA A 164 4.45 26.93 32.28
CA ALA A 164 5.84 27.05 32.68
C ALA A 164 6.42 28.43 32.34
N LYS A 165 6.11 28.95 31.12
CA LYS A 165 6.51 30.29 30.68
C LYS A 165 5.88 31.37 31.55
N MET A 166 4.57 31.29 31.86
CA MET A 166 3.90 32.24 32.74
C MET A 166 4.52 32.24 34.15
N LYS A 167 4.82 31.07 34.71
CA LYS A 167 5.50 30.96 36.01
C LYS A 167 6.91 31.59 36.00
N GLN A 168 7.65 31.39 34.92
CA GLN A 168 8.98 31.98 34.74
C GLN A 168 8.91 33.51 34.65
N ASP A 169 7.97 34.05 33.85
CA ASP A 169 7.79 35.49 33.68
C ASP A 169 7.34 36.16 35.00
N LEU A 170 6.45 35.47 35.76
CA LEU A 170 6.06 35.92 37.09
C LEU A 170 7.26 35.96 38.06
N GLY A 171 8.08 34.92 38.06
CA GLY A 171 9.32 34.86 38.86
C GLY A 171 10.28 36.00 38.53
N ILE A 172 10.47 36.31 37.25
CA ILE A 172 11.32 37.44 36.81
C ILE A 172 10.73 38.78 37.33
N LYS A 173 9.41 38.99 37.18
CA LYS A 173 8.74 40.20 37.66
C LYS A 173 8.92 40.37 39.17
N ILE A 174 8.78 39.31 39.99
CA ILE A 174 8.97 39.33 41.44
C ILE A 174 10.42 39.70 41.76
N ILE A 175 11.41 39.09 41.11
CA ILE A 175 12.83 39.42 41.34
C ILE A 175 13.13 40.86 40.97
N THR A 176 12.60 41.35 39.83
CA THR A 176 12.79 42.76 39.44
C THR A 176 12.17 43.73 40.44
N ALA A 177 10.94 43.45 40.90
CA ALA A 177 10.27 44.25 41.92
C ALA A 177 11.04 44.25 43.28
N GLN A 178 11.59 43.10 43.67
CA GLN A 178 12.43 43.01 44.88
C GLN A 178 13.74 43.80 44.74
N GLU A 179 14.38 43.77 43.57
CA GLU A 179 15.58 44.55 43.30
C GLU A 179 15.29 46.07 43.31
N GLU A 180 14.17 46.49 42.74
CA GLU A 180 13.74 47.91 42.77
C GLU A 180 13.45 48.39 44.19
N GLU A 181 12.73 47.57 44.98
CA GLU A 181 12.44 47.86 46.36
C GLU A 181 13.73 47.94 47.23
N ARG A 182 14.66 47.00 47.03
CA ARG A 182 15.98 47.01 47.65
C ARG A 182 16.77 48.27 47.29
N LYS A 183 16.73 48.72 46.04
CA LYS A 183 17.39 49.97 45.61
C LYS A 183 16.70 51.20 46.22
N ARG A 184 15.38 51.17 46.40
CA ARG A 184 14.63 52.23 47.03
C ARG A 184 15.00 52.36 48.52
N LEU A 185 14.94 51.23 49.24
CA LEU A 185 15.35 51.19 50.69
C LEU A 185 16.80 51.58 50.87
N SER A 186 17.73 51.15 49.96
CA SER A 186 19.12 51.57 50.06
C SER A 186 19.29 53.10 49.92
N ARG A 187 18.51 53.75 49.06
CA ARG A 187 18.51 55.23 48.95
C ARG A 187 17.92 55.89 50.16
N GLU A 188 16.79 55.41 50.66
CA GLU A 188 16.15 55.95 51.87
C GLU A 188 17.05 55.84 53.15
N ILE A 189 17.79 54.71 53.27
CA ILE A 189 18.75 54.51 54.37
C ILE A 189 19.99 55.40 54.21
N HIS A 190 20.42 55.67 52.98
CA HIS A 190 21.60 56.50 52.72
C HIS A 190 21.29 58.01 52.87
N ASP A 191 20.12 58.44 52.42
CA ASP A 191 19.74 59.85 52.43
C ASP A 191 19.08 60.32 53.75
N GLY A 192 18.45 59.37 54.51
CA GLY A 192 17.84 59.70 55.83
C GLY A 192 18.80 60.25 56.87
N PRO A 193 19.96 59.66 57.12
CA PRO A 193 20.94 60.24 58.08
C PRO A 193 21.55 61.54 57.55
N ALA A 194 21.71 61.71 56.23
CA ALA A 194 22.26 62.95 55.67
C ALA A 194 21.28 64.16 55.87
N GLN A 195 20.00 63.93 55.80
CA GLN A 195 18.97 64.96 56.09
C GLN A 195 18.84 65.31 57.62
N MET A 196 19.08 64.34 58.52
CA MET A 196 19.09 64.60 59.95
C MET A 196 20.33 65.42 60.41
N MET A 197 21.43 65.39 59.69
CA MET A 197 22.60 66.18 60.02
C MET A 197 22.61 67.56 59.31
N ALA A 198 21.68 67.83 58.40
CA ALA A 198 21.58 69.14 57.73
C ALA A 198 20.51 70.08 58.29
N ASN A 199 19.76 69.65 59.32
CA ASN A 199 18.81 70.45 60.10
C ASN A 199 19.40 70.66 61.56
#